data_24e6b861c7edc91656f05c56812f4d35
#
_entry.id   24e6b861c7edc91656f05c56812f4d35
#
_cell.length_a   1.000
_cell.length_b   1.000
_cell.length_c   1.000
_cell.angle_alpha   90.00
_cell.angle_beta   90.00
_cell.angle_gamma   90.00
#
_symmetry.space_group_name_H-M   'P 1'
#
loop_
_entity.id
_entity.type
_entity.pdbx_description
1 polymer ?
#
loop_
_entity_poly.entity_id
_entity_poly.type
_entity_poly.pdbx_seq_one_letter_code
_entity_poly.pdbx_strand_id
1 'polypeptide(L)'
;MRTLDPWVALGTACAVTTRVRLSTAVAIPVEHDPITLAKSIATLDHLSGGRVTLGVGYGWNTDELADHNVPPARRRTMLREYLEAMNTLWTDEEAEYHGEFVDFGPSWAWPKPIQTHIPVLVGAAGTEKNFKWIARSADGWITTPRDFVIDDSVKLLHDTWAGADRDGTPTIVALDFKPDPDKLAHWKNLGVTEVLFGLPDKSPDDIASYVERLATKLNALQL
;
A
#
# COMPACT_ATOMS: atom_id res chain seq x y z
N MET A 1 -13.17 16.17 -0.49
CA MET A 1 -12.89 15.43 -1.74
C MET A 1 -13.90 14.29 -1.82
N ARG A 2 -14.48 14.03 -2.98
CA ARG A 2 -15.40 12.89 -3.15
C ARG A 2 -14.58 11.69 -3.62
N THR A 3 -14.54 10.62 -2.84
CA THR A 3 -13.81 9.39 -3.15
C THR A 3 -14.78 8.22 -3.24
N LEU A 4 -14.45 7.25 -4.08
CA LEU A 4 -15.15 5.97 -4.13
C LEU A 4 -14.57 5.03 -3.07
N ASP A 5 -15.34 4.03 -2.68
CA ASP A 5 -14.81 2.91 -1.90
C ASP A 5 -13.69 2.22 -2.70
N PRO A 6 -12.50 2.02 -2.11
CA PRO A 6 -11.36 1.51 -2.84
C PRO A 6 -11.55 0.07 -3.33
N TRP A 7 -12.21 -0.78 -2.56
CA TRP A 7 -12.38 -2.19 -2.91
C TRP A 7 -13.36 -2.39 -4.06
N VAL A 8 -14.44 -1.61 -4.06
CA VAL A 8 -15.42 -1.59 -5.17
C VAL A 8 -14.77 -1.02 -6.44
N ALA A 9 -14.02 0.07 -6.33
CA ALA A 9 -13.34 0.69 -7.47
C ALA A 9 -12.26 -0.24 -8.05
N LEU A 10 -11.43 -0.85 -7.19
CA LEU A 10 -10.40 -1.80 -7.63
C LEU A 10 -11.00 -3.08 -8.22
N GLY A 11 -12.12 -3.59 -7.68
CA GLY A 11 -12.86 -4.70 -8.26
C GLY A 11 -13.37 -4.39 -9.67
N THR A 12 -13.87 -3.17 -9.88
CA THR A 12 -14.29 -2.71 -11.21
C THR A 12 -13.11 -2.61 -12.18
N ALA A 13 -11.99 -2.02 -11.73
CA ALA A 13 -10.76 -1.94 -12.52
C ALA A 13 -10.19 -3.35 -12.83
N CYS A 14 -10.29 -4.27 -11.90
CA CYS A 14 -9.90 -5.67 -12.08
C CYS A 14 -10.62 -6.32 -13.27
N ALA A 15 -11.93 -6.10 -13.38
CA ALA A 15 -12.78 -6.71 -14.40
C ALA A 15 -12.47 -6.25 -15.84
N VAL A 16 -11.88 -5.05 -16.01
CA VAL A 16 -11.62 -4.43 -17.32
C VAL A 16 -10.13 -4.34 -17.65
N THR A 17 -9.25 -4.90 -16.80
CA THR A 17 -7.80 -4.86 -17.01
C THR A 17 -7.16 -6.23 -16.76
N THR A 18 -6.00 -6.47 -17.38
CA THR A 18 -5.30 -7.77 -17.27
C THR A 18 -3.83 -7.65 -16.84
N ARG A 19 -3.22 -6.46 -16.88
CA ARG A 19 -1.79 -6.27 -16.64
C ARG A 19 -1.46 -5.32 -15.51
N VAL A 20 -2.28 -4.28 -15.31
CA VAL A 20 -2.00 -3.26 -14.29
C VAL A 20 -2.14 -3.85 -12.90
N ARG A 21 -1.24 -3.45 -12.01
CA ARG A 21 -1.36 -3.76 -10.59
C ARG A 21 -2.49 -2.95 -9.97
N LEU A 22 -3.09 -3.51 -8.94
CA LEU A 22 -4.22 -2.94 -8.21
C LEU A 22 -3.75 -2.63 -6.80
N SER A 23 -3.63 -1.35 -6.47
CA SER A 23 -3.07 -0.93 -5.19
C SER A 23 -3.90 0.16 -4.55
N THR A 24 -3.93 0.16 -3.23
CA THR A 24 -4.34 1.33 -2.43
C THR A 24 -3.13 2.21 -2.10
N ALA A 25 -3.35 3.55 -2.04
CA ALA A 25 -2.27 4.47 -1.67
C ALA A 25 -2.81 5.69 -0.88
N VAL A 26 -3.37 5.46 0.31
CA VAL A 26 -3.39 4.21 1.08
C VAL A 26 -4.79 3.90 1.59
N ALA A 27 -5.06 2.63 1.95
CA ALA A 27 -6.19 2.26 2.79
C ALA A 27 -5.85 2.44 4.27
N ILE A 28 -6.88 2.56 5.11
CA ILE A 28 -6.73 2.62 6.58
C ILE A 28 -7.37 1.37 7.18
N PRO A 29 -6.64 0.25 7.29
CA PRO A 29 -7.23 -1.03 7.72
C PRO A 29 -7.92 -0.98 9.07
N VAL A 30 -7.43 -0.18 10.01
CA VAL A 30 -7.98 -0.07 11.36
C VAL A 30 -9.40 0.54 11.42
N GLU A 31 -9.89 1.08 10.32
CA GLU A 31 -11.26 1.58 10.17
C GLU A 31 -12.22 0.52 9.59
N HIS A 32 -11.75 -0.71 9.42
CA HIS A 32 -12.51 -1.84 8.88
C HIS A 32 -12.50 -3.02 9.86
N ASP A 33 -13.42 -3.97 9.65
CA ASP A 33 -13.31 -5.29 10.27
C ASP A 33 -12.18 -6.09 9.57
N PRO A 34 -11.17 -6.59 10.29
CA PRO A 34 -9.99 -7.21 9.68
C PRO A 34 -10.30 -8.54 8.96
N ILE A 35 -11.28 -9.31 9.42
CA ILE A 35 -11.68 -10.57 8.80
C ILE A 35 -12.36 -10.30 7.46
N THR A 36 -13.29 -9.38 7.44
CA THR A 36 -13.98 -8.94 6.22
C THR A 36 -13.01 -8.30 5.22
N LEU A 37 -12.08 -7.49 5.73
CA LEU A 37 -11.06 -6.85 4.90
C LEU A 37 -10.12 -7.88 4.27
N ALA A 38 -9.64 -8.86 5.05
CA ALA A 38 -8.82 -9.96 4.56
C ALA A 38 -9.53 -10.72 3.43
N LYS A 39 -10.83 -11.00 3.60
CA LYS A 39 -11.67 -11.64 2.60
C LYS A 39 -11.76 -10.84 1.31
N SER A 40 -11.98 -9.53 1.41
CA SER A 40 -12.11 -8.63 0.26
C SER A 40 -10.81 -8.57 -0.54
N ILE A 41 -9.69 -8.43 0.15
CA ILE A 41 -8.35 -8.37 -0.46
C ILE A 41 -7.99 -9.71 -1.13
N ALA A 42 -8.18 -10.84 -0.45
CA ALA A 42 -7.95 -12.17 -1.01
C ALA A 42 -8.81 -12.43 -2.25
N THR A 43 -10.07 -12.01 -2.22
CA THR A 43 -10.98 -12.12 -3.37
C THR A 43 -10.49 -11.28 -4.55
N LEU A 44 -10.08 -10.03 -4.30
CA LEU A 44 -9.54 -9.15 -5.34
C LEU A 44 -8.25 -9.74 -5.93
N ASP A 45 -7.36 -10.26 -5.08
CA ASP A 45 -6.13 -10.90 -5.53
C ASP A 45 -6.42 -12.12 -6.40
N HIS A 46 -7.35 -12.98 -5.97
CA HIS A 46 -7.78 -14.16 -6.71
C HIS A 46 -8.37 -13.80 -8.08
N LEU A 47 -9.30 -12.86 -8.12
CA LEU A 47 -9.95 -12.42 -9.36
C LEU A 47 -8.99 -11.69 -10.30
N SER A 48 -8.02 -10.98 -9.77
CA SER A 48 -7.02 -10.26 -10.56
C SER A 48 -5.89 -11.14 -11.09
N GLY A 49 -5.76 -12.38 -10.63
CA GLY A 49 -4.63 -13.25 -10.98
C GLY A 49 -3.34 -12.82 -10.29
N GLY A 50 -3.40 -12.37 -9.03
CA GLY A 50 -2.23 -12.02 -8.24
C GLY A 50 -1.66 -10.63 -8.53
N ARG A 51 -2.51 -9.63 -8.80
CA ARG A 51 -2.07 -8.26 -9.12
C ARG A 51 -2.24 -7.25 -7.99
N VAL A 52 -2.60 -7.70 -6.77
CA VAL A 52 -2.86 -6.80 -5.63
C VAL A 52 -1.56 -6.41 -4.93
N THR A 53 -1.46 -5.14 -4.56
CA THR A 53 -0.49 -4.61 -3.60
C THR A 53 -1.25 -3.78 -2.57
N LEU A 54 -1.07 -4.08 -1.29
CA LEU A 54 -1.78 -3.42 -0.22
C LEU A 54 -0.99 -2.22 0.33
N GLY A 55 -1.33 -1.02 -0.09
CA GLY A 55 -0.83 0.20 0.52
C GLY A 55 -1.66 0.58 1.75
N VAL A 56 -1.04 0.71 2.92
CA VAL A 56 -1.71 0.97 4.20
C VAL A 56 -1.20 2.23 4.89
N GLY A 57 -2.05 2.86 5.68
CA GLY A 57 -1.71 3.95 6.58
C GLY A 57 -2.25 3.73 7.98
N TYR A 58 -1.72 4.50 8.95
CA TYR A 58 -2.18 4.42 10.35
C TYR A 58 -3.45 5.24 10.64
N GLY A 59 -3.91 6.03 9.66
CA GLY A 59 -4.86 7.11 9.92
C GLY A 59 -4.19 8.36 10.54
N TRP A 60 -4.53 9.52 10.05
CA TRP A 60 -4.02 10.81 10.54
C TRP A 60 -5.14 11.68 11.13
N ASN A 61 -6.38 11.49 10.69
CA ASN A 61 -7.56 12.20 11.16
C ASN A 61 -8.07 11.56 12.46
N THR A 62 -7.90 12.23 13.58
CA THR A 62 -8.27 11.70 14.90
C THR A 62 -9.77 11.58 15.09
N ASP A 63 -10.56 12.44 14.43
CA ASP A 63 -12.01 12.40 14.53
C ASP A 63 -12.56 11.18 13.79
N GLU A 64 -12.06 10.90 12.58
CA GLU A 64 -12.38 9.72 11.80
C GLU A 64 -11.99 8.42 12.54
N LEU A 65 -10.77 8.39 13.11
CA LEU A 65 -10.35 7.26 13.94
C LEU A 65 -11.28 7.04 15.16
N ALA A 66 -11.75 8.14 15.79
CA ALA A 66 -12.67 8.05 16.91
C ALA A 66 -14.04 7.50 16.51
N ASP A 67 -14.57 7.87 15.34
CA ASP A 67 -15.82 7.35 14.80
C ASP A 67 -15.75 5.83 14.55
N HIS A 68 -14.56 5.30 14.28
CA HIS A 68 -14.26 3.87 14.13
C HIS A 68 -13.77 3.20 15.43
N ASN A 69 -13.84 3.87 16.58
CA ASN A 69 -13.36 3.37 17.88
C ASN A 69 -11.86 3.00 17.89
N VAL A 70 -11.05 3.64 17.07
CA VAL A 70 -9.61 3.43 17.00
C VAL A 70 -8.89 4.37 17.97
N PRO A 71 -8.22 3.84 19.01
CA PRO A 71 -7.46 4.69 19.91
C PRO A 71 -6.25 5.31 19.20
N PRO A 72 -6.17 6.65 19.02
CA PRO A 72 -5.11 7.28 18.24
C PRO A 72 -3.68 6.95 18.71
N ALA A 73 -3.51 6.77 20.03
CA ALA A 73 -2.21 6.40 20.63
C ALA A 73 -1.80 4.94 20.30
N ARG A 74 -2.76 4.08 20.01
CA ARG A 74 -2.54 2.64 19.79
C ARG A 74 -2.69 2.22 18.33
N ARG A 75 -3.07 3.12 17.42
CA ARG A 75 -3.36 2.82 16.01
C ARG A 75 -2.26 2.04 15.27
N ARG A 76 -0.99 2.23 15.65
CA ARG A 76 0.14 1.48 15.04
C ARG A 76 0.20 0.03 15.52
N THR A 77 -0.06 -0.19 16.81
CA THR A 77 -0.14 -1.55 17.37
C THR A 77 -1.34 -2.28 16.75
N MET A 78 -2.49 -1.60 16.71
CA MET A 78 -3.69 -2.13 16.09
C MET A 78 -3.47 -2.49 14.60
N LEU A 79 -2.86 -1.59 13.81
CA LEU A 79 -2.54 -1.89 12.42
C LEU A 79 -1.63 -3.12 12.29
N ARG A 80 -0.62 -3.26 13.15
CA ARG A 80 0.25 -4.43 13.12
C ARG A 80 -0.54 -5.72 13.35
N GLU A 81 -1.38 -5.77 14.39
CA GLU A 81 -2.21 -6.94 14.67
C GLU A 81 -3.19 -7.25 13.53
N TYR A 82 -3.76 -6.21 12.91
CA TYR A 82 -4.62 -6.37 11.74
C TYR A 82 -3.87 -7.01 10.57
N LEU A 83 -2.66 -6.56 10.27
CA LEU A 83 -1.84 -7.14 9.20
C LEU A 83 -1.41 -8.57 9.52
N GLU A 84 -1.01 -8.85 10.76
CA GLU A 84 -0.67 -10.19 11.22
C GLU A 84 -1.88 -11.14 11.12
N ALA A 85 -3.04 -10.74 11.64
CA ALA A 85 -4.27 -11.51 11.59
C ALA A 85 -4.76 -11.76 10.15
N MET A 86 -4.70 -10.74 9.29
CA MET A 86 -5.03 -10.91 7.87
C MET A 86 -4.06 -11.86 7.18
N ASN A 87 -2.77 -11.82 7.53
CA ASN A 87 -1.79 -12.73 6.96
C ASN A 87 -2.08 -14.19 7.34
N THR A 88 -2.44 -14.49 8.60
CA THR A 88 -2.83 -15.87 8.98
C THR A 88 -4.06 -16.32 8.19
N LEU A 89 -5.06 -15.45 8.00
CA LEU A 89 -6.24 -15.75 7.17
C LEU A 89 -5.88 -16.03 5.70
N TRP A 90 -4.80 -15.45 5.18
CA TRP A 90 -4.36 -15.67 3.80
C TRP A 90 -3.50 -16.94 3.64
N THR A 91 -2.67 -17.28 4.64
CA THR A 91 -1.65 -18.32 4.53
C THR A 91 -2.09 -19.66 5.12
N ASP A 92 -2.75 -19.64 6.28
CA ASP A 92 -3.04 -20.84 7.03
C ASP A 92 -4.34 -21.50 6.56
N GLU A 93 -4.37 -22.82 6.48
CA GLU A 93 -5.58 -23.54 6.08
C GLU A 93 -6.70 -23.34 7.11
N GLU A 94 -6.37 -23.46 8.38
CA GLU A 94 -7.21 -23.10 9.51
C GLU A 94 -6.47 -22.02 10.31
N ALA A 95 -6.98 -20.79 10.25
CA ALA A 95 -6.36 -19.62 10.82
C ALA A 95 -6.94 -19.31 12.19
N GLU A 96 -6.09 -18.93 13.14
CA GLU A 96 -6.48 -18.35 14.42
C GLU A 96 -5.55 -17.17 14.77
N TYR A 97 -6.03 -16.23 15.52
CA TYR A 97 -5.22 -15.09 15.99
C TYR A 97 -5.71 -14.60 17.34
N HIS A 98 -4.77 -14.40 18.28
CA HIS A 98 -5.05 -13.97 19.66
C HIS A 98 -4.20 -12.75 20.01
N GLY A 99 -4.71 -11.56 19.69
CA GLY A 99 -4.09 -10.26 19.98
C GLY A 99 -4.92 -9.43 20.94
N GLU A 100 -4.52 -8.20 21.12
CA GLU A 100 -5.25 -7.23 21.96
C GLU A 100 -6.45 -6.63 21.21
N PHE A 101 -6.31 -6.40 19.90
CA PHE A 101 -7.31 -5.73 19.05
C PHE A 101 -8.01 -6.69 18.10
N VAL A 102 -7.43 -7.85 17.84
CA VAL A 102 -8.00 -8.90 17.00
C VAL A 102 -7.92 -10.21 17.75
N ASP A 103 -9.05 -10.87 17.91
CA ASP A 103 -9.13 -12.19 18.54
C ASP A 103 -10.18 -13.04 17.83
N PHE A 104 -9.74 -14.17 17.26
CA PHE A 104 -10.64 -15.16 16.66
C PHE A 104 -10.04 -16.57 16.74
N GLY A 105 -10.91 -17.55 17.03
CA GLY A 105 -10.56 -18.96 17.06
C GLY A 105 -10.49 -19.57 15.66
N PRO A 106 -10.20 -20.89 15.57
CA PRO A 106 -9.98 -21.60 14.31
C PRO A 106 -11.06 -21.31 13.27
N SER A 107 -10.64 -20.80 12.12
CA SER A 107 -11.51 -20.32 11.06
C SER A 107 -10.94 -20.60 9.68
N TRP A 108 -11.81 -20.91 8.74
CA TRP A 108 -11.46 -21.07 7.33
C TRP A 108 -11.78 -19.82 6.54
N ALA A 109 -10.79 -19.31 5.83
CA ALA A 109 -10.94 -18.14 4.97
C ALA A 109 -10.61 -18.48 3.51
N TRP A 110 -11.62 -18.59 2.68
CA TRP A 110 -11.51 -18.87 1.24
C TRP A 110 -12.21 -17.79 0.40
N PRO A 111 -11.71 -17.45 -0.83
CA PRO A 111 -10.51 -18.02 -1.43
C PRO A 111 -9.25 -17.55 -0.71
N LYS A 112 -8.16 -18.31 -0.86
CA LYS A 112 -6.82 -17.82 -0.55
C LYS A 112 -6.37 -16.87 -1.68
N PRO A 113 -5.47 -15.91 -1.41
CA PRO A 113 -4.80 -15.17 -2.48
C PRO A 113 -4.10 -16.11 -3.47
N ILE A 114 -3.93 -15.66 -4.70
CA ILE A 114 -3.06 -16.34 -5.68
C ILE A 114 -1.58 -16.10 -5.34
N GLN A 115 -1.27 -14.91 -4.88
CA GLN A 115 0.06 -14.60 -4.39
C GLN A 115 0.33 -15.36 -3.10
N THR A 116 1.52 -15.96 -2.99
CA THR A 116 1.98 -16.59 -1.73
C THR A 116 2.19 -15.57 -0.62
N HIS A 117 2.40 -14.30 -0.99
CA HIS A 117 2.51 -13.15 -0.11
C HIS A 117 1.94 -11.91 -0.83
N ILE A 118 0.94 -11.27 -0.23
CA ILE A 118 0.42 -9.99 -0.71
C ILE A 118 1.37 -8.89 -0.23
N PRO A 119 2.05 -8.14 -1.14
CA PRO A 119 2.96 -7.08 -0.72
C PRO A 119 2.22 -5.99 0.05
N VAL A 120 2.77 -5.60 1.21
CA VAL A 120 2.25 -4.53 2.07
C VAL A 120 3.19 -3.34 2.05
N LEU A 121 2.71 -2.18 1.62
CA LEU A 121 3.47 -0.93 1.59
C LEU A 121 2.86 0.07 2.57
N VAL A 122 3.69 0.82 3.28
CA VAL A 122 3.20 1.75 4.30
C VAL A 122 3.38 3.19 3.87
N GLY A 123 2.27 3.92 3.77
CA GLY A 123 2.28 5.37 3.59
C GLY A 123 2.54 6.09 4.91
N ALA A 124 3.73 6.66 5.04
CA ALA A 124 4.16 7.34 6.25
C ALA A 124 5.25 8.38 5.95
N ALA A 125 5.43 9.37 6.84
CA ALA A 125 6.56 10.29 6.77
C ALA A 125 7.89 9.54 6.89
N GLY A 126 8.92 9.95 6.15
CA GLY A 126 10.26 9.38 6.12
C GLY A 126 11.01 9.61 7.42
N THR A 127 10.73 8.85 8.47
CA THR A 127 11.38 8.95 9.77
C THR A 127 11.92 7.60 10.23
N GLU A 128 12.99 7.61 11.02
CA GLU A 128 13.59 6.41 11.60
C GLU A 128 12.58 5.53 12.34
N LYS A 129 11.67 6.15 13.10
CA LYS A 129 10.61 5.44 13.82
C LYS A 129 9.66 4.70 12.87
N ASN A 130 9.29 5.32 11.76
CA ASN A 130 8.43 4.69 10.76
C ASN A 130 9.20 3.59 10.01
N PHE A 131 10.43 3.83 9.63
CA PHE A 131 11.22 2.86 8.90
C PHE A 131 11.56 1.61 9.72
N LYS A 132 11.86 1.76 11.03
CA LYS A 132 11.98 0.62 11.95
C LYS A 132 10.70 -0.22 12.04
N TRP A 133 9.54 0.42 11.96
CA TRP A 133 8.27 -0.29 11.93
C TRP A 133 8.06 -0.99 10.59
N ILE A 134 8.31 -0.30 9.47
CA ILE A 134 8.20 -0.83 8.11
C ILE A 134 9.10 -2.04 7.93
N ALA A 135 10.38 -1.93 8.31
CA ALA A 135 11.33 -3.02 8.21
C ALA A 135 10.93 -4.29 8.97
N ARG A 136 10.08 -4.19 9.99
CA ARG A 136 9.59 -5.35 10.76
C ARG A 136 8.30 -5.93 10.24
N SER A 137 7.43 -5.13 9.62
CA SER A 137 6.02 -5.47 9.47
C SER A 137 5.48 -5.27 8.05
N ALA A 138 6.30 -4.82 7.10
CA ALA A 138 5.86 -4.50 5.74
C ALA A 138 6.97 -4.72 4.70
N ASP A 139 6.65 -4.56 3.43
CA ASP A 139 7.56 -4.81 2.31
C ASP A 139 8.11 -3.54 1.69
N GLY A 140 7.64 -2.38 2.13
CA GLY A 140 8.12 -1.12 1.60
C GLY A 140 7.38 0.11 2.09
N TRP A 141 7.71 1.21 1.45
CA TRP A 141 7.31 2.55 1.82
C TRP A 141 6.64 3.28 0.67
N ILE A 142 5.55 3.98 0.96
CA ILE A 142 4.94 4.97 0.07
C ILE A 142 5.23 6.35 0.67
N THR A 143 5.83 7.25 -0.11
CA THR A 143 6.11 8.62 0.35
C THR A 143 4.81 9.38 0.62
N THR A 144 4.89 10.43 1.43
CA THR A 144 3.74 11.32 1.62
C THR A 144 3.84 12.54 0.70
N PRO A 145 2.73 13.25 0.40
CA PRO A 145 2.77 14.47 -0.41
C PRO A 145 3.61 15.60 0.20
N ARG A 146 4.12 15.43 1.42
CA ARG A 146 5.01 16.39 2.11
C ARG A 146 6.50 16.07 1.94
N ASP A 147 6.81 14.88 1.43
CA ASP A 147 8.19 14.44 1.19
C ASP A 147 8.64 14.95 -0.20
N PHE A 148 9.03 16.22 -0.29
CA PHE A 148 9.49 16.81 -1.56
C PHE A 148 10.92 16.43 -1.92
N VAL A 149 11.76 16.14 -0.92
CA VAL A 149 13.13 15.65 -1.06
C VAL A 149 13.21 14.34 -0.29
N ILE A 150 13.40 13.24 -1.02
CA ILE A 150 13.32 11.89 -0.45
C ILE A 150 14.68 11.24 -0.28
N ASP A 151 15.76 11.86 -0.74
CA ASP A 151 17.11 11.29 -0.80
C ASP A 151 17.57 10.75 0.56
N ASP A 152 17.55 11.59 1.59
CA ASP A 152 17.94 11.19 2.95
C ASP A 152 16.99 10.14 3.54
N SER A 153 15.71 10.23 3.21
CA SER A 153 14.71 9.25 3.66
C SER A 153 14.91 7.90 3.00
N VAL A 154 15.21 7.86 1.70
CA VAL A 154 15.51 6.61 0.99
C VAL A 154 16.76 5.95 1.57
N LYS A 155 17.84 6.73 1.77
CA LYS A 155 19.05 6.22 2.40
C LYS A 155 18.78 5.66 3.79
N LEU A 156 18.08 6.42 4.63
CA LEU A 156 17.71 6.00 5.98
C LEU A 156 16.87 4.72 5.98
N LEU A 157 15.97 4.55 5.01
CA LEU A 157 15.19 3.32 4.86
C LEU A 157 16.09 2.13 4.51
N HIS A 158 17.01 2.28 3.55
CA HIS A 158 17.94 1.21 3.18
C HIS A 158 18.84 0.82 4.35
N ASP A 159 19.40 1.79 5.08
CA ASP A 159 20.24 1.55 6.26
C ASP A 159 19.44 0.82 7.37
N THR A 160 18.17 1.24 7.58
CA THR A 160 17.28 0.61 8.57
C THR A 160 16.90 -0.81 8.15
N TRP A 161 16.67 -1.05 6.86
CA TRP A 161 16.33 -2.36 6.30
C TRP A 161 17.48 -3.36 6.46
N ALA A 162 18.69 -2.94 6.09
CA ALA A 162 19.89 -3.74 6.27
C ALA A 162 20.17 -4.07 7.75
N GLY A 163 19.92 -3.12 8.65
CA GLY A 163 20.06 -3.33 10.10
C GLY A 163 18.96 -4.20 10.74
N ALA A 164 17.93 -4.56 9.99
CA ALA A 164 16.83 -5.42 10.46
C ALA A 164 16.95 -6.88 9.98
N ASP A 165 18.08 -7.26 9.40
CA ASP A 165 18.34 -8.59 8.81
C ASP A 165 17.23 -9.05 7.84
N ARG A 166 16.68 -8.10 7.06
CA ARG A 166 15.68 -8.40 6.03
C ARG A 166 16.36 -8.74 4.70
N ASP A 167 15.96 -9.84 4.11
CA ASP A 167 16.36 -10.20 2.75
C ASP A 167 15.87 -9.19 1.72
N GLY A 168 16.66 -8.99 0.67
CA GLY A 168 16.31 -8.11 -0.45
C GLY A 168 16.34 -6.62 -0.10
N THR A 169 15.58 -5.83 -0.86
CA THR A 169 15.48 -4.37 -0.72
C THR A 169 14.03 -3.96 -0.56
N PRO A 170 13.74 -2.87 0.19
CA PRO A 170 12.37 -2.39 0.33
C PRO A 170 11.81 -1.89 -1.01
N THR A 171 10.53 -2.13 -1.26
CA THR A 171 9.81 -1.44 -2.32
C THR A 171 9.60 0.02 -1.92
N ILE A 172 9.99 0.96 -2.79
CA ILE A 172 9.83 2.40 -2.54
C ILE A 172 8.95 3.00 -3.63
N VAL A 173 7.79 3.49 -3.22
CA VAL A 173 6.81 4.14 -4.11
C VAL A 173 6.81 5.63 -3.82
N ALA A 174 7.27 6.44 -4.78
CA ALA A 174 7.27 7.90 -4.65
C ALA A 174 5.98 8.50 -5.24
N LEU A 175 5.46 9.53 -4.58
CA LEU A 175 4.36 10.33 -5.10
C LEU A 175 4.91 11.54 -5.88
N ASP A 176 4.43 11.75 -7.09
CA ASP A 176 4.77 12.93 -7.89
C ASP A 176 3.54 13.46 -8.65
N PHE A 177 3.65 14.71 -9.10
CA PHE A 177 2.58 15.39 -9.86
C PHE A 177 2.98 15.67 -11.31
N LYS A 178 4.28 15.61 -11.62
CA LYS A 178 4.80 15.88 -12.95
C LYS A 178 5.96 14.96 -13.30
N PRO A 179 5.92 14.30 -14.47
CA PRO A 179 7.05 13.52 -14.94
C PRO A 179 8.20 14.45 -15.34
N ASP A 180 9.24 14.46 -14.53
CA ASP A 180 10.50 15.13 -14.79
C ASP A 180 11.58 14.06 -15.06
N PRO A 181 12.20 14.04 -16.26
CA PRO A 181 13.15 13.02 -16.65
C PRO A 181 14.36 12.90 -15.71
N ASP A 182 14.95 14.05 -15.36
CA ASP A 182 16.16 14.07 -14.53
C ASP A 182 15.85 13.59 -13.10
N LYS A 183 14.71 14.04 -12.56
CA LYS A 183 14.22 13.60 -11.26
C LYS A 183 13.92 12.10 -11.24
N LEU A 184 13.27 11.57 -12.27
CA LEU A 184 12.93 10.15 -12.35
C LEU A 184 14.19 9.29 -12.48
N ALA A 185 15.17 9.71 -13.30
CA ALA A 185 16.45 9.04 -13.41
C ALA A 185 17.22 9.07 -12.09
N HIS A 186 17.21 10.20 -11.39
CA HIS A 186 17.81 10.33 -10.07
C HIS A 186 17.15 9.38 -9.07
N TRP A 187 15.83 9.37 -8.99
CA TRP A 187 15.08 8.50 -8.10
C TRP A 187 15.30 7.00 -8.38
N LYS A 188 15.36 6.62 -9.65
CA LYS A 188 15.73 5.25 -10.04
C LYS A 188 17.09 4.86 -9.48
N ASN A 189 18.10 5.74 -9.59
CA ASN A 189 19.43 5.52 -9.06
C ASN A 189 19.48 5.46 -7.52
N LEU A 190 18.55 6.13 -6.84
CA LEU A 190 18.40 6.05 -5.38
C LEU A 190 17.74 4.73 -4.92
N GLY A 191 17.09 3.99 -5.83
CA GLY A 191 16.38 2.76 -5.49
C GLY A 191 14.85 2.93 -5.35
N VAL A 192 14.28 4.06 -5.81
CA VAL A 192 12.82 4.17 -5.98
C VAL A 192 12.37 3.19 -7.05
N THR A 193 11.43 2.33 -6.70
CA THR A 193 10.95 1.25 -7.57
C THR A 193 9.76 1.64 -8.42
N GLU A 194 8.96 2.58 -7.94
CA GLU A 194 7.73 3.01 -8.59
C GLU A 194 7.44 4.49 -8.33
N VAL A 195 6.71 5.11 -9.25
CA VAL A 195 6.22 6.49 -9.08
C VAL A 195 4.73 6.53 -9.36
N LEU A 196 3.97 7.08 -8.42
CA LEU A 196 2.55 7.35 -8.57
C LEU A 196 2.34 8.80 -9.03
N PHE A 197 1.67 8.98 -10.15
CA PHE A 197 1.25 10.30 -10.64
C PHE A 197 -0.23 10.52 -10.35
N GLY A 198 -0.53 11.66 -9.70
CA GLY A 198 -1.92 12.04 -9.46
C GLY A 198 -2.70 12.28 -10.76
N LEU A 199 -3.92 11.77 -10.82
CA LEU A 199 -4.84 12.10 -11.90
C LEU A 199 -5.52 13.45 -11.63
N PRO A 200 -5.78 14.27 -12.67
CA PRO A 200 -6.51 15.51 -12.51
C PRO A 200 -7.99 15.25 -12.22
N ASP A 201 -8.62 16.10 -11.40
CA ASP A 201 -10.06 16.08 -11.17
C ASP A 201 -10.78 16.74 -12.36
N LYS A 202 -11.04 15.97 -13.42
CA LYS A 202 -11.60 16.42 -14.69
C LYS A 202 -12.55 15.39 -15.29
N SER A 203 -13.06 15.67 -16.48
CA SER A 203 -13.91 14.74 -17.24
C SER A 203 -13.15 13.44 -17.59
N PRO A 204 -13.85 12.31 -17.82
CA PRO A 204 -13.22 11.06 -18.26
C PRO A 204 -12.34 11.21 -19.51
N ASP A 205 -12.78 12.00 -20.49
CA ASP A 205 -12.02 12.23 -21.73
C ASP A 205 -10.74 13.03 -21.49
N ASP A 206 -10.79 14.03 -20.59
CA ASP A 206 -9.60 14.79 -20.19
C ASP A 206 -8.60 13.90 -19.43
N ILE A 207 -9.11 13.00 -18.58
CA ILE A 207 -8.29 12.04 -17.83
C ILE A 207 -7.63 11.06 -18.82
N ALA A 208 -8.38 10.48 -19.75
CA ALA A 208 -7.84 9.59 -20.78
C ALA A 208 -6.73 10.27 -21.58
N SER A 209 -7.00 11.49 -22.08
CA SER A 209 -6.02 12.30 -22.80
C SER A 209 -4.77 12.65 -21.95
N TYR A 210 -4.95 12.85 -20.64
CA TYR A 210 -3.82 13.07 -19.72
C TYR A 210 -2.97 11.81 -19.59
N VAL A 211 -3.59 10.65 -19.38
CA VAL A 211 -2.89 9.36 -19.25
C VAL A 211 -2.10 9.02 -20.52
N GLU A 212 -2.68 9.23 -21.71
CA GLU A 212 -1.99 9.01 -23.00
C GLU A 212 -0.76 9.90 -23.14
N ARG A 213 -0.88 11.20 -22.82
CA ARG A 213 0.27 12.13 -22.85
C ARG A 213 1.35 11.74 -21.84
N LEU A 214 0.94 11.32 -20.62
CA LEU A 214 1.85 10.86 -19.59
C LEU A 214 2.60 9.60 -20.05
N ALA A 215 1.88 8.61 -20.57
CA ALA A 215 2.46 7.36 -21.09
C ALA A 215 3.45 7.64 -22.23
N THR A 216 3.09 8.50 -23.19
CA THR A 216 3.97 8.91 -24.30
C THR A 216 5.26 9.53 -23.77
N LYS A 217 5.15 10.43 -22.77
CA LYS A 217 6.31 11.10 -22.18
C LYS A 217 7.21 10.10 -21.42
N LEU A 218 6.61 9.21 -20.63
CA LEU A 218 7.37 8.19 -19.88
C LEU A 218 8.05 7.17 -20.79
N ASN A 219 7.38 6.71 -21.84
CA ASN A 219 7.95 5.78 -22.82
C ASN A 219 9.16 6.39 -23.55
N ALA A 220 9.17 7.71 -23.79
CA ALA A 220 10.29 8.39 -24.41
C ALA A 220 11.54 8.48 -23.50
N LEU A 221 11.38 8.26 -22.20
CA LEU A 221 12.49 8.36 -21.23
C LEU A 221 13.34 7.09 -21.15
N GLN A 222 12.88 5.95 -21.68
CA GLN A 222 13.57 4.64 -21.63
C GLN A 222 14.05 4.24 -20.21
N LEU A 223 13.30 4.63 -19.17
CA LEU A 223 13.61 4.43 -17.76
C LEU A 223 13.30 3.00 -17.29
#